data_a2760338cdfed7e67e89f13efeac2b9d
#
_entry.id   a2760338cdfed7e67e89f13efeac2b9d
#
_cell.length_a   1.000
_cell.length_b   1.000
_cell.length_c   1.000
_cell.angle_alpha   90.00
_cell.angle_beta   90.00
_cell.angle_gamma   90.00
#
_symmetry.space_group_name_H-M   'P 1'
#
loop_
_entity.id
_entity.type
_entity.pdbx_description
1 polymer ?
#
loop_
_entity_poly.entity_id
_entity_poly.type
_entity_poly.pdbx_seq_one_letter_code
_entity_poly.pdbx_strand_id
1 'polypeptide(L)'
;VRPIVRGKAGKPVEFGAKLDISVVDGWTRLECCSFDAYNEAGNLREMAERFRAREGHYPSRILADKIYRNRENLSYCKAHGIRLSGPALGRPKKGETRDKAQDDRDECERVEVERRFSLAKRKCGMGLVSAKLRETAAHVIAMSVLVLNLRKIQCALLRMLAYLLEILAQNKNWALVQWTLYYMK
;
A
#
# COMPACT_ATOMS: atom_id res chain seq x y z
N VAL A 1 -21.98 1.01 -11.46
CA VAL A 1 -21.00 1.91 -10.81
C VAL A 1 -21.77 2.97 -10.07
N ARG A 2 -21.61 3.05 -8.75
CA ARG A 2 -22.30 4.07 -7.93
C ARG A 2 -21.46 5.35 -7.86
N PRO A 3 -22.12 6.53 -7.80
CA PRO A 3 -21.43 7.76 -7.48
C PRO A 3 -20.92 7.71 -6.03
N ILE A 4 -19.65 8.05 -5.83
CA ILE A 4 -19.02 8.16 -4.51
C ILE A 4 -18.89 9.65 -4.20
N VAL A 5 -19.67 10.16 -3.23
CA VAL A 5 -19.60 11.55 -2.79
C VAL A 5 -18.40 11.71 -1.86
N ARG A 6 -17.43 12.54 -2.25
CA ARG A 6 -16.18 12.74 -1.48
C ARG A 6 -16.05 14.10 -0.80
N GLY A 7 -17.00 15.00 -0.96
CA GLY A 7 -16.97 16.32 -0.32
C GLY A 7 -15.76 17.20 -0.65
N LYS A 8 -15.01 16.89 -1.72
CA LYS A 8 -13.88 17.70 -2.19
C LYS A 8 -14.36 18.81 -3.12
N ALA A 9 -13.87 20.03 -2.94
CA ALA A 9 -14.31 21.22 -3.66
C ALA A 9 -14.17 21.14 -5.21
N GLY A 10 -13.24 20.32 -5.74
CA GLY A 10 -13.00 20.24 -7.19
C GLY A 10 -13.71 19.10 -7.92
N LYS A 11 -14.06 18.01 -7.22
CA LYS A 11 -14.78 16.85 -7.78
C LYS A 11 -15.65 16.25 -6.68
N PRO A 12 -16.88 16.72 -6.52
CA PRO A 12 -17.76 16.28 -5.43
C PRO A 12 -18.19 14.82 -5.56
N VAL A 13 -18.21 14.28 -6.79
CA VAL A 13 -18.63 12.91 -7.08
C VAL A 13 -17.57 12.21 -7.92
N GLU A 14 -17.13 11.03 -7.46
CA GLU A 14 -16.28 10.12 -8.23
C GLU A 14 -17.06 8.85 -8.54
N PHE A 15 -16.82 8.28 -9.72
CA PHE A 15 -17.39 7.00 -10.14
C PHE A 15 -16.26 5.96 -10.13
N GLY A 16 -16.51 4.82 -9.51
CA GLY A 16 -15.50 3.76 -9.48
C GLY A 16 -15.78 2.68 -8.44
N ALA A 17 -14.85 1.77 -8.30
CA ALA A 17 -14.82 0.82 -7.21
C ALA A 17 -14.20 1.47 -5.97
N LYS A 18 -14.68 1.08 -4.81
CA LYS A 18 -14.07 1.37 -3.52
C LYS A 18 -13.07 0.26 -3.22
N LEU A 19 -11.83 0.63 -2.94
CA LEU A 19 -10.73 -0.31 -2.78
C LEU A 19 -10.06 -0.11 -1.42
N ASP A 20 -9.88 -1.22 -0.69
CA ASP A 20 -8.96 -1.26 0.44
C ASP A 20 -7.68 -1.98 0.00
N ILE A 21 -6.56 -1.36 0.23
CA ILE A 21 -5.24 -1.96 -0.01
C ILE A 21 -4.43 -1.95 1.27
N SER A 22 -3.60 -2.98 1.43
CA SER A 22 -2.55 -3.01 2.44
C SER A 22 -1.17 -2.95 1.79
N VAL A 23 -0.22 -2.37 2.50
CA VAL A 23 1.19 -2.34 2.08
C VAL A 23 2.04 -2.92 3.20
N VAL A 24 2.74 -4.00 2.91
CA VAL A 24 3.63 -4.69 3.85
C VAL A 24 4.99 -4.84 3.16
N ASP A 25 6.03 -4.29 3.74
CA ASP A 25 7.39 -4.28 3.17
C ASP A 25 7.44 -3.81 1.72
N GLY A 26 6.59 -2.82 1.40
CA GLY A 26 6.44 -2.28 0.06
C GLY A 26 5.72 -3.20 -0.94
N TRP A 27 5.14 -4.32 -0.52
CA TRP A 27 4.24 -5.12 -1.32
C TRP A 27 2.81 -4.65 -1.13
N THR A 28 2.11 -4.43 -2.22
CA THR A 28 0.73 -3.97 -2.21
C THR A 28 -0.21 -5.15 -2.38
N ARG A 29 -1.23 -5.24 -1.54
CA ARG A 29 -2.26 -6.27 -1.61
C ARG A 29 -3.63 -5.60 -1.72
N LEU A 30 -4.50 -6.14 -2.56
CA LEU A 30 -5.89 -5.76 -2.66
C LEU A 30 -6.66 -6.54 -1.61
N GLU A 31 -7.10 -5.87 -0.56
CA GLU A 31 -7.83 -6.49 0.54
C GLU A 31 -9.34 -6.52 0.28
N CYS A 32 -9.88 -5.46 -0.30
CA CYS A 32 -11.28 -5.38 -0.67
C CYS A 32 -11.46 -4.59 -1.97
N CYS A 33 -12.37 -5.07 -2.83
CA CYS A 33 -12.82 -4.35 -4.01
C CYS A 33 -14.35 -4.41 -4.06
N SER A 34 -15.01 -3.29 -3.87
CA SER A 34 -16.46 -3.21 -3.90
C SER A 34 -16.94 -2.09 -4.81
N PHE A 35 -18.03 -2.34 -5.52
CA PHE A 35 -18.74 -1.34 -6.30
C PHE A 35 -19.92 -0.74 -5.53
N ASP A 36 -20.16 -1.24 -4.32
CA ASP A 36 -21.16 -0.74 -3.39
C ASP A 36 -20.50 0.02 -2.23
N ALA A 37 -21.22 0.95 -1.62
CA ALA A 37 -20.73 1.67 -0.48
C ALA A 37 -20.61 0.74 0.74
N TYR A 38 -19.48 0.79 1.44
CA TYR A 38 -19.29 0.09 2.70
C TYR A 38 -18.48 0.95 3.68
N ASN A 39 -18.56 0.61 4.96
CA ASN A 39 -17.75 1.26 6.00
C ASN A 39 -16.37 0.59 6.07
N GLU A 40 -15.34 1.31 5.61
CA GLU A 40 -13.95 0.83 5.63
C GLU A 40 -13.49 0.44 7.04
N ALA A 41 -13.93 1.19 8.05
CA ALA A 41 -13.52 0.93 9.43
C ALA A 41 -13.85 -0.49 9.92
N GLY A 42 -14.91 -1.11 9.39
CA GLY A 42 -15.30 -2.49 9.72
C GLY A 42 -14.33 -3.56 9.21
N ASN A 43 -13.58 -3.25 8.16
CA ASN A 43 -12.72 -4.24 7.49
C ASN A 43 -11.39 -4.48 8.22
N LEU A 44 -10.99 -3.62 9.17
CA LEU A 44 -9.68 -3.69 9.82
C LEU A 44 -9.44 -5.06 10.48
N ARG A 45 -10.44 -5.59 11.18
CA ARG A 45 -10.34 -6.91 11.84
C ARG A 45 -10.07 -8.01 10.81
N GLU A 46 -10.87 -8.05 9.74
CA GLU A 46 -10.71 -9.06 8.70
C GLU A 46 -9.35 -8.95 7.99
N MET A 47 -8.88 -7.74 7.73
CA MET A 47 -7.54 -7.50 7.16
C MET A 47 -6.43 -8.00 8.09
N ALA A 48 -6.55 -7.79 9.40
CA ALA A 48 -5.59 -8.28 10.39
C ALA A 48 -5.58 -9.82 10.49
N GLU A 49 -6.77 -10.47 10.43
CA GLU A 49 -6.87 -11.92 10.40
C GLU A 49 -6.29 -12.52 9.10
N ARG A 50 -6.54 -11.90 7.96
CA ARG A 50 -5.92 -12.30 6.69
C ARG A 50 -4.40 -12.14 6.72
N PHE A 51 -3.89 -11.08 7.36
CA PHE A 51 -2.45 -10.91 7.58
C PHE A 51 -1.91 -12.08 8.42
N ARG A 52 -2.55 -12.39 9.56
CA ARG A 52 -2.17 -13.51 10.41
C ARG A 52 -2.18 -14.84 9.68
N ALA A 53 -3.19 -15.09 8.87
CA ALA A 53 -3.30 -16.32 8.09
C ALA A 53 -2.14 -16.49 7.08
N ARG A 54 -1.61 -15.39 6.57
CA ARG A 54 -0.49 -15.40 5.61
C ARG A 54 0.88 -15.46 6.28
N GLU A 55 1.08 -14.67 7.32
CA GLU A 55 2.40 -14.46 7.94
C GLU A 55 2.61 -15.32 9.21
N GLY A 56 1.55 -16.00 9.70
CA GLY A 56 1.59 -16.81 10.91
C GLY A 56 1.50 -16.04 12.23
N HIS A 57 1.51 -14.70 12.19
CA HIS A 57 1.44 -13.83 13.37
C HIS A 57 0.62 -12.57 13.08
N TYR A 58 0.17 -11.89 14.13
CA TYR A 58 -0.45 -10.59 13.97
C TYR A 58 0.59 -9.50 13.65
N PRO A 59 0.20 -8.43 12.92
CA PRO A 59 1.10 -7.30 12.71
C PRO A 59 1.40 -6.59 14.05
N SER A 60 2.64 -6.20 14.27
CA SER A 60 3.03 -5.43 15.47
C SER A 60 2.38 -4.05 15.50
N ARG A 61 2.12 -3.48 14.31
CA ARG A 61 1.48 -2.17 14.14
C ARG A 61 0.64 -2.11 12.88
N ILE A 62 -0.41 -1.29 12.93
CA ILE A 62 -1.24 -0.94 11.78
C ILE A 62 -1.24 0.57 11.63
N LEU A 63 -0.80 1.07 10.48
CA LEU A 63 -0.80 2.48 10.11
C LEU A 63 -2.02 2.72 9.22
N ALA A 64 -3.05 3.30 9.79
CA ALA A 64 -4.32 3.50 9.11
C ALA A 64 -4.85 4.93 9.28
N ASP A 65 -5.82 5.31 8.45
CA ASP A 65 -6.47 6.61 8.56
C ASP A 65 -7.33 6.69 9.82
N LYS A 66 -7.65 7.92 10.23
CA LYS A 66 -8.46 8.22 11.43
C LYS A 66 -9.80 7.48 11.45
N ILE A 67 -10.38 7.18 10.29
CA ILE A 67 -11.66 6.46 10.16
C ILE A 67 -11.60 5.06 10.81
N TYR A 68 -10.43 4.41 10.80
CA TYR A 68 -10.24 3.08 11.40
C TYR A 68 -10.11 3.12 12.91
N ARG A 69 -9.91 4.30 13.53
CA ARG A 69 -9.79 4.45 14.99
C ARG A 69 -11.14 4.60 15.66
N ASN A 70 -11.91 3.55 15.68
CA ASN A 70 -13.12 3.42 16.50
C ASN A 70 -12.83 2.58 17.76
N ARG A 71 -13.75 2.56 18.71
CA ARG A 71 -13.60 1.84 19.98
C ARG A 71 -13.43 0.34 19.78
N GLU A 72 -14.15 -0.24 18.82
CA GLU A 72 -14.12 -1.67 18.50
C GLU A 72 -12.75 -2.08 17.97
N ASN A 73 -12.22 -1.36 16.99
CA ASN A 73 -10.91 -1.63 16.42
C ASN A 73 -9.79 -1.44 17.43
N LEU A 74 -9.86 -0.41 18.28
CA LEU A 74 -8.90 -0.21 19.37
C LEU A 74 -8.93 -1.34 20.38
N SER A 75 -10.12 -1.82 20.77
CA SER A 75 -10.28 -2.97 21.67
C SER A 75 -9.70 -4.23 21.05
N TYR A 76 -10.03 -4.50 19.79
CA TYR A 76 -9.49 -5.63 19.04
C TYR A 76 -7.97 -5.58 18.92
N CYS A 77 -7.41 -4.46 18.50
CA CYS A 77 -5.97 -4.28 18.38
C CYS A 77 -5.25 -4.48 19.72
N LYS A 78 -5.81 -3.93 20.81
CA LYS A 78 -5.27 -4.11 22.16
C LYS A 78 -5.27 -5.58 22.60
N ALA A 79 -6.35 -6.31 22.32
CA ALA A 79 -6.47 -7.74 22.66
C ALA A 79 -5.42 -8.61 21.94
N HIS A 80 -4.99 -8.20 20.74
CA HIS A 80 -4.01 -8.93 19.94
C HIS A 80 -2.59 -8.33 19.94
N GLY A 81 -2.32 -7.35 20.83
CA GLY A 81 -1.01 -6.71 20.95
C GLY A 81 -0.64 -5.85 19.74
N ILE A 82 -1.61 -5.40 18.94
CA ILE A 82 -1.41 -4.60 17.74
C ILE A 82 -1.43 -3.11 18.11
N ARG A 83 -0.41 -2.35 17.73
CA ARG A 83 -0.40 -0.89 17.87
C ARG A 83 -1.13 -0.25 16.67
N LEU A 84 -2.27 0.37 16.89
CA LEU A 84 -2.99 1.15 15.88
C LEU A 84 -2.55 2.62 15.92
N SER A 85 -2.00 3.14 14.82
CA SER A 85 -1.50 4.52 14.72
C SER A 85 -2.60 5.57 14.84
N GLY A 86 -2.18 6.80 15.13
CA GLY A 86 -3.04 7.98 15.15
C GLY A 86 -3.40 8.46 16.58
N PRO A 87 -4.10 9.61 16.69
CA PRO A 87 -4.39 10.27 17.96
C PRO A 87 -5.31 9.45 18.86
N ALA A 88 -5.13 9.56 20.18
CA ALA A 88 -6.05 8.96 21.14
C ALA A 88 -7.49 9.47 20.92
N LEU A 89 -8.48 8.60 21.16
CA LEU A 89 -9.88 9.00 21.11
C LEU A 89 -10.25 9.76 22.40
N GLY A 90 -10.97 10.87 22.22
CA GLY A 90 -11.48 11.68 23.29
C GLY A 90 -10.47 12.74 23.81
N ARG A 91 -10.77 13.30 25.00
CA ARG A 91 -9.93 14.34 25.60
C ARG A 91 -8.63 13.70 26.14
N PRO A 92 -7.44 14.27 25.83
CA PRO A 92 -6.18 13.78 26.38
C PRO A 92 -6.22 13.73 27.92
N LYS A 93 -5.70 12.68 28.51
CA LYS A 93 -5.55 12.59 29.95
C LYS A 93 -4.49 13.58 30.43
N LYS A 94 -4.75 14.22 31.58
CA LYS A 94 -3.82 15.18 32.17
C LYS A 94 -2.52 14.44 32.52
N GLY A 95 -1.38 14.82 31.90
CA GLY A 95 -0.08 14.18 32.14
C GLY A 95 0.33 13.11 31.13
N GLU A 96 -0.48 12.79 30.13
CA GLU A 96 -0.11 11.86 29.06
C GLU A 96 0.78 12.58 28.04
N THR A 97 2.09 12.26 28.07
CA THR A 97 3.05 12.77 27.09
C THR A 97 2.91 11.95 25.81
N ARG A 98 2.53 12.61 24.75
CA ARG A 98 2.43 12.01 23.42
C ARG A 98 3.80 12.01 22.77
N ASP A 99 4.23 10.85 22.25
CA ASP A 99 5.45 10.75 21.46
C ASP A 99 5.21 11.29 20.03
N LYS A 100 5.41 12.60 19.87
CA LYS A 100 5.26 13.29 18.59
C LYS A 100 6.19 12.70 17.52
N ALA A 101 7.41 12.33 17.88
CA ALA A 101 8.37 11.79 16.91
C ALA A 101 7.92 10.44 16.35
N GLN A 102 7.22 9.63 17.17
CA GLN A 102 6.63 8.39 16.70
C GLN A 102 5.40 8.65 15.81
N ASP A 103 4.56 9.61 16.17
CA ASP A 103 3.39 9.97 15.37
C ASP A 103 3.81 10.53 13.99
N ASP A 104 4.86 11.35 13.93
CA ASP A 104 5.40 11.90 12.68
C ASP A 104 5.99 10.80 11.80
N ARG A 105 6.70 9.82 12.38
CA ARG A 105 7.17 8.64 11.64
C ARG A 105 6.02 7.82 11.08
N ASP A 106 5.01 7.54 11.88
CA ASP A 106 3.83 6.79 11.45
C ASP A 106 3.09 7.49 10.31
N GLU A 107 2.99 8.83 10.37
CA GLU A 107 2.36 9.61 9.30
C GLU A 107 3.19 9.57 8.00
N CYS A 108 4.51 9.72 8.09
CA CYS A 108 5.40 9.59 6.94
C CYS A 108 5.31 8.21 6.29
N GLU A 109 5.26 7.13 7.09
CA GLU A 109 5.11 5.78 6.58
C GLU A 109 3.71 5.54 5.98
N ARG A 110 2.65 6.11 6.57
CA ARG A 110 1.28 6.02 6.04
C ARG A 110 1.16 6.58 4.62
N VAL A 111 1.92 7.62 4.31
CA VAL A 111 1.96 8.21 2.95
C VAL A 111 2.37 7.19 1.88
N GLU A 112 3.05 6.10 2.25
CA GLU A 112 3.42 5.05 1.28
C GLU A 112 2.19 4.43 0.62
N VAL A 113 1.09 4.25 1.33
CA VAL A 113 -0.18 3.75 0.77
C VAL A 113 -0.72 4.70 -0.30
N GLU A 114 -0.69 6.00 -0.04
CA GLU A 114 -1.11 7.03 -0.99
C GLU A 114 -0.22 7.06 -2.24
N ARG A 115 1.10 6.90 -2.05
CA ARG A 115 2.07 6.76 -3.14
C ARG A 115 1.77 5.54 -4.00
N ARG A 116 1.42 4.39 -3.40
CA ARG A 116 1.05 3.18 -4.13
C ARG A 116 -0.21 3.39 -4.95
N PHE A 117 -1.25 3.98 -4.38
CA PHE A 117 -2.45 4.34 -5.15
C PHE A 117 -2.15 5.29 -6.31
N SER A 118 -1.36 6.32 -6.07
CA SER A 118 -0.97 7.28 -7.10
C SER A 118 -0.19 6.61 -8.23
N LEU A 119 0.75 5.71 -7.89
CA LEU A 119 1.55 4.97 -8.87
C LEU A 119 0.68 3.99 -9.67
N ALA A 120 -0.22 3.25 -9.00
CA ALA A 120 -1.17 2.34 -9.63
C ALA A 120 -2.06 3.07 -10.65
N LYS A 121 -2.57 4.24 -10.29
CA LYS A 121 -3.39 5.07 -11.19
C LYS A 121 -2.60 5.60 -12.39
N ARG A 122 -1.39 6.11 -12.16
CA ARG A 122 -0.61 6.79 -13.24
C ARG A 122 0.16 5.83 -14.14
N LYS A 123 0.60 4.68 -13.64
CA LYS A 123 1.57 3.82 -14.34
C LYS A 123 1.12 2.37 -14.53
N CYS A 124 0.05 1.93 -13.83
CA CYS A 124 -0.39 0.54 -13.85
C CYS A 124 -1.83 0.34 -14.34
N GLY A 125 -2.42 1.36 -14.99
CA GLY A 125 -3.74 1.23 -15.62
C GLY A 125 -4.95 1.37 -14.69
N MET A 126 -4.75 1.60 -13.38
CA MET A 126 -5.87 1.74 -12.42
C MET A 126 -6.61 3.09 -12.56
N GLY A 127 -6.04 4.08 -13.25
CA GLY A 127 -6.60 5.43 -13.37
C GLY A 127 -7.86 5.50 -14.24
N LEU A 128 -7.97 4.62 -15.24
CA LEU A 128 -9.12 4.51 -16.10
C LEU A 128 -9.40 3.04 -16.41
N VAL A 129 -10.47 2.52 -15.82
CA VAL A 129 -10.94 1.15 -16.05
C VAL A 129 -12.11 1.18 -17.02
N SER A 130 -11.86 0.76 -18.25
CA SER A 130 -12.86 0.77 -19.33
C SER A 130 -13.83 -0.43 -19.28
N ALA A 131 -13.54 -1.42 -18.43
CA ALA A 131 -14.38 -2.60 -18.28
C ALA A 131 -15.73 -2.22 -17.66
N LYS A 132 -16.82 -2.67 -18.29
CA LYS A 132 -18.20 -2.32 -17.88
C LYS A 132 -18.80 -3.28 -16.88
N LEU A 133 -18.42 -4.58 -16.93
CA LEU A 133 -18.91 -5.59 -16.00
C LEU A 133 -18.12 -5.54 -14.69
N ARG A 134 -18.80 -5.80 -13.56
CA ARG A 134 -18.19 -5.79 -12.23
C ARG A 134 -16.98 -6.72 -12.13
N GLU A 135 -17.13 -7.95 -12.59
CA GLU A 135 -16.07 -8.96 -12.54
C GLU A 135 -14.85 -8.57 -13.36
N THR A 136 -15.07 -8.18 -14.62
CA THR A 136 -13.95 -7.75 -15.47
C THR A 136 -13.27 -6.50 -14.94
N ALA A 137 -14.03 -5.54 -14.39
CA ALA A 137 -13.45 -4.36 -13.75
C ALA A 137 -12.63 -4.74 -12.50
N ALA A 138 -13.10 -5.68 -11.68
CA ALA A 138 -12.35 -6.18 -10.53
C ALA A 138 -11.05 -6.88 -10.96
N HIS A 139 -11.08 -7.69 -12.02
CA HIS A 139 -9.87 -8.31 -12.58
C HIS A 139 -8.86 -7.27 -13.08
N VAL A 140 -9.31 -6.23 -13.81
CA VAL A 140 -8.43 -5.14 -14.26
C VAL A 140 -7.76 -4.44 -13.08
N ILE A 141 -8.51 -4.19 -12.00
CA ILE A 141 -7.97 -3.60 -10.77
C ILE A 141 -6.94 -4.52 -10.12
N ALA A 142 -7.25 -5.82 -10.00
CA ALA A 142 -6.32 -6.81 -9.45
C ALA A 142 -5.03 -6.91 -10.28
N MET A 143 -5.15 -6.91 -11.62
CA MET A 143 -4.00 -6.88 -12.53
C MET A 143 -3.17 -5.62 -12.36
N SER A 144 -3.79 -4.46 -12.12
CA SER A 144 -3.07 -3.21 -11.86
C SER A 144 -2.22 -3.30 -10.58
N VAL A 145 -2.72 -3.97 -9.54
CA VAL A 145 -1.96 -4.23 -8.30
C VAL A 145 -0.82 -5.22 -8.54
N LEU A 146 -1.06 -6.26 -9.36
CA LEU A 146 -0.01 -7.21 -9.76
C LEU A 146 1.12 -6.48 -10.50
N VAL A 147 0.79 -5.66 -11.49
CA VAL A 147 1.78 -4.86 -12.25
C VAL A 147 2.55 -3.92 -11.33
N LEU A 148 1.89 -3.32 -10.33
CA LEU A 148 2.54 -2.49 -9.32
C LEU A 148 3.61 -3.26 -8.54
N ASN A 149 3.34 -4.51 -8.16
CA ASN A 149 4.29 -5.38 -7.48
C ASN A 149 5.42 -5.86 -8.42
N LEU A 150 5.11 -6.20 -9.66
CA LEU A 150 6.13 -6.56 -10.67
C LEU A 150 7.11 -5.41 -10.91
N ARG A 151 6.64 -4.16 -10.94
CA ARG A 151 7.52 -2.99 -11.02
C ARG A 151 8.49 -2.88 -9.83
N LYS A 152 8.08 -3.28 -8.62
CA LYS A 152 8.98 -3.34 -7.47
C LYS A 152 10.12 -4.34 -7.72
N ILE A 153 9.79 -5.54 -8.23
CA ILE A 153 10.79 -6.55 -8.59
C ILE A 153 11.73 -6.02 -9.67
N GLN A 154 11.17 -5.44 -10.73
CA GLN A 154 11.95 -4.83 -11.81
C GLN A 154 12.96 -3.79 -11.29
N CYS A 155 12.51 -2.88 -10.42
CA CYS A 155 13.40 -1.88 -9.83
C CYS A 155 14.48 -2.48 -8.94
N ALA A 156 14.21 -3.59 -8.26
CA ALA A 156 15.21 -4.31 -7.46
C ALA A 156 16.26 -4.98 -8.35
N LEU A 157 15.83 -5.65 -9.41
CA LEU A 157 16.71 -6.30 -10.38
C LEU A 157 17.61 -5.28 -11.10
N LEU A 158 17.05 -4.15 -11.54
CA LEU A 158 17.83 -3.08 -12.17
C LEU A 158 18.89 -2.49 -11.23
N ARG A 159 18.57 -2.31 -9.95
CA ARG A 159 19.55 -1.86 -8.95
C ARG A 159 20.66 -2.88 -8.72
N MET A 160 20.31 -4.16 -8.65
CA MET A 160 21.29 -5.24 -8.53
C MET A 160 22.21 -5.28 -9.75
N LEU A 161 21.64 -5.16 -10.97
CA LEU A 161 22.43 -5.12 -12.21
C LEU A 161 23.38 -3.91 -12.23
N ALA A 162 22.89 -2.71 -11.87
CA ALA A 162 23.71 -1.51 -11.78
C ALA A 162 24.88 -1.71 -10.82
N TYR A 163 24.63 -2.27 -9.64
CA TYR A 163 25.67 -2.58 -8.66
C TYR A 163 26.72 -3.58 -9.19
N LEU A 164 26.29 -4.62 -9.90
CA LEU A 164 27.21 -5.58 -10.52
C LEU A 164 28.09 -4.92 -11.60
N LEU A 165 27.50 -4.02 -12.41
CA LEU A 165 28.24 -3.27 -13.41
C LEU A 165 29.28 -2.33 -12.78
N GLU A 166 28.96 -1.70 -11.65
CA GLU A 166 29.92 -0.89 -10.90
C GLU A 166 31.09 -1.71 -10.37
N ILE A 167 30.84 -2.89 -9.80
CA ILE A 167 31.91 -3.80 -9.35
C ILE A 167 32.83 -4.21 -10.52
N LEU A 168 32.24 -4.58 -11.66
CA LEU A 168 33.01 -4.96 -12.85
C LEU A 168 33.82 -3.79 -13.38
N ALA A 169 33.31 -2.59 -13.35
CA ALA A 169 34.03 -1.38 -13.77
C ALA A 169 35.22 -1.05 -12.83
N GLN A 170 35.02 -1.21 -11.51
CA GLN A 170 36.09 -0.95 -10.52
C GLN A 170 37.23 -1.96 -10.60
N ASN A 171 36.95 -3.21 -10.95
CA ASN A 171 37.97 -4.27 -11.04
C ASN A 171 38.88 -4.19 -12.28
N LYS A 172 38.81 -3.11 -13.07
CA LYS A 172 39.65 -2.85 -14.27
C LYS A 172 39.72 -3.99 -15.29
N ASN A 173 38.91 -5.02 -15.19
CA ASN A 173 38.79 -6.11 -16.15
C ASN A 173 37.89 -5.71 -17.35
N TRP A 174 38.27 -4.62 -18.03
CA TRP A 174 37.62 -4.14 -19.24
C TRP A 174 37.52 -5.22 -20.35
N ALA A 175 38.39 -6.20 -20.33
CA ALA A 175 38.37 -7.30 -21.29
C ALA A 175 37.09 -8.14 -21.22
N LEU A 176 36.54 -8.40 -20.03
CA LEU A 176 35.30 -9.15 -19.85
C LEU A 176 34.06 -8.32 -20.28
N VAL A 177 34.05 -7.03 -20.00
CA VAL A 177 32.96 -6.13 -20.41
C VAL A 177 32.94 -5.97 -21.92
N GLN A 178 34.09 -5.83 -22.57
CA GLN A 178 34.15 -5.81 -24.05
C GLN A 178 33.73 -7.15 -24.67
N TRP A 179 34.07 -8.26 -24.03
CA TRP A 179 33.67 -9.59 -24.52
C TRP A 179 32.15 -9.80 -24.44
N THR A 180 31.50 -9.42 -23.36
CA THR A 180 30.03 -9.50 -23.21
C THR A 180 29.30 -8.57 -24.16
N LEU A 181 29.77 -7.35 -24.37
CA LEU A 181 29.19 -6.40 -25.32
C LEU A 181 29.39 -6.83 -26.79
N TYR A 182 30.46 -7.56 -27.09
CA TYR A 182 30.73 -8.09 -28.43
C TYR A 182 29.77 -9.25 -28.81
N TYR A 183 29.39 -10.09 -27.81
CA TYR A 183 28.49 -11.23 -28.04
C TYR A 183 26.99 -10.91 -27.87
N MET A 184 26.65 -9.73 -27.42
CA MET A 184 25.25 -9.25 -27.32
C MET A 184 24.80 -8.43 -28.55
N LYS A 185 25.64 -8.30 -29.56
CA LYS A 185 25.29 -7.78 -30.90
C LYS A 185 24.91 -8.92 -31.84
#